data_f40f73c08620f3b1dde77dcf82ed5b6c
#
_entry.id   f40f73c08620f3b1dde77dcf82ed5b6c
#
_cell.length_a   1.000
_cell.length_b   1.000
_cell.length_c   1.000
_cell.angle_alpha   90.00
_cell.angle_beta   90.00
_cell.angle_gamma   90.00
#
_symmetry.space_group_name_H-M   'P 1'
#
loop_
_entity.id
_entity.type
_entity.pdbx_description
1 polymer ?
#
loop_
_entity_poly.entity_id
_entity_poly.type
_entity_poly.pdbx_seq_one_letter_code
_entity_poly.pdbx_strand_id
1 'polypeptide(L)'
;MDPDEAGNPLFAEGDRRRRYLLQPYLICLLMSKGIPMLWQGEEFAENYFLPDFGMGRVSLLRPMRWDFFYDESGRPIVSLVRRLLRIRRQRDHIRQGTYFFFNDWDRYQQFGILLFARHDGAQYTLIATNFGDTDRTVPFWFPKAGNYVEELHGVALDLKNVPALQQVWLDIPSHYGRVWTLT
;
A
#
# COMPACT_ATOMS: atom_id res chain seq x y z
N MET A 1 -10.88 26.95 -12.39
CA MET A 1 -9.47 27.34 -12.41
C MET A 1 -9.41 28.70 -13.08
N ASP A 2 -8.84 29.70 -12.42
CA ASP A 2 -8.69 31.03 -12.98
C ASP A 2 -7.73 30.92 -14.20
N PRO A 3 -8.07 31.51 -15.38
CA PRO A 3 -7.17 31.46 -16.55
C PRO A 3 -5.77 32.00 -16.27
N ASP A 4 -5.62 32.90 -15.31
CA ASP A 4 -4.34 33.48 -14.91
C ASP A 4 -3.47 32.51 -14.07
N GLU A 5 -4.05 31.42 -13.55
CA GLU A 5 -3.36 30.37 -12.81
C GLU A 5 -2.88 29.22 -13.72
N ALA A 6 -3.38 29.12 -14.94
CA ALA A 6 -3.13 27.99 -15.84
C ALA A 6 -1.66 27.79 -16.22
N GLY A 7 -0.81 28.80 -16.05
CA GLY A 7 0.63 28.74 -16.29
C GLY A 7 1.47 28.63 -15.02
N ASN A 8 0.86 28.64 -13.83
CA ASN A 8 1.61 28.58 -12.58
C ASN A 8 1.89 27.14 -12.17
N PRO A 9 3.14 26.66 -12.14
CA PRO A 9 3.46 25.29 -11.78
C PRO A 9 3.04 24.91 -10.34
N LEU A 10 2.77 25.90 -9.47
CA LEU A 10 2.27 25.67 -8.13
C LEU A 10 0.84 25.14 -8.10
N PHE A 11 0.08 25.36 -9.16
CA PHE A 11 -1.29 24.88 -9.32
C PHE A 11 -1.41 23.78 -10.39
N ALA A 12 -0.27 23.34 -10.97
CA ALA A 12 -0.27 22.21 -11.88
C ALA A 12 -0.68 20.94 -11.14
N GLU A 13 -1.84 20.42 -11.49
CA GLU A 13 -2.31 19.14 -11.00
C GLU A 13 -1.70 18.02 -11.84
N GLY A 14 -1.08 17.03 -11.18
CA GLY A 14 -0.65 15.80 -11.83
C GLY A 14 -1.85 14.98 -12.33
N ASP A 15 -1.60 13.97 -13.16
CA ASP A 15 -2.65 13.09 -13.66
C ASP A 15 -3.15 12.14 -12.57
N ARG A 16 -4.25 12.49 -11.92
CA ARG A 16 -4.89 11.66 -10.88
C ARG A 16 -5.39 10.30 -11.38
N ARG A 17 -5.50 10.08 -12.67
CA ARG A 17 -5.81 8.76 -13.24
C ARG A 17 -4.72 7.73 -12.91
N ARG A 18 -3.50 8.20 -12.64
CA ARG A 18 -2.37 7.36 -12.23
C ARG A 18 -2.34 7.03 -10.72
N ARG A 19 -3.39 7.33 -9.98
CA ARG A 19 -3.52 7.05 -8.54
C ARG A 19 -3.23 5.59 -8.16
N TYR A 20 -3.44 4.66 -9.06
CA TYR A 20 -3.17 3.24 -8.82
C TYR A 20 -1.68 2.99 -8.48
N LEU A 21 -0.77 3.82 -8.95
CA LEU A 21 0.66 3.75 -8.60
C LEU A 21 0.91 4.00 -7.10
N LEU A 22 0.00 4.68 -6.41
CA LEU A 22 0.11 4.97 -4.98
C LEU A 22 -0.24 3.77 -4.09
N GLN A 23 -1.02 2.82 -4.61
CA GLN A 23 -1.59 1.73 -3.81
C GLN A 23 -0.54 0.85 -3.10
N PRO A 24 0.51 0.35 -3.76
CA PRO A 24 1.52 -0.47 -3.08
C PRO A 24 2.28 0.31 -2.01
N TYR A 25 2.50 1.61 -2.19
CA TYR A 25 3.12 2.47 -1.17
C TYR A 25 2.25 2.59 0.07
N LEU A 26 0.94 2.82 -0.09
CA LEU A 26 -0.01 2.88 1.03
C LEU A 26 -0.11 1.55 1.77
N ILE A 27 -0.10 0.42 1.05
CA ILE A 27 -0.08 -0.92 1.66
C ILE A 27 1.19 -1.08 2.49
N CYS A 28 2.36 -0.78 1.92
CA CYS A 28 3.62 -0.85 2.64
C CYS A 28 3.62 0.07 3.87
N LEU A 29 3.25 1.33 3.72
CA LEU A 29 3.25 2.32 4.79
C LEU A 29 2.36 1.88 5.96
N LEU A 30 1.10 1.53 5.68
CA LEU A 30 0.13 1.23 6.72
C LEU A 30 0.32 -0.17 7.35
N MET A 31 1.01 -1.10 6.68
CA MET A 31 1.34 -2.42 7.22
C MET A 31 2.74 -2.48 7.85
N SER A 32 3.56 -1.45 7.70
CA SER A 32 4.89 -1.37 8.29
C SER A 32 4.88 -1.25 9.82
N LYS A 33 6.04 -1.49 10.42
CA LYS A 33 6.29 -1.22 11.85
C LYS A 33 6.38 0.30 12.08
N GLY A 34 5.95 0.74 13.25
CA GLY A 34 6.01 2.15 13.66
C GLY A 34 4.66 2.84 13.57
N ILE A 35 4.67 4.15 13.65
CA ILE A 35 3.48 5.01 13.55
C ILE A 35 3.43 5.52 12.11
N PRO A 36 2.46 5.08 11.28
CA PRO A 36 2.34 5.58 9.93
C PRO A 36 1.88 7.03 9.95
N MET A 37 2.47 7.84 9.10
CA MET A 37 2.07 9.24 8.89
C MET A 37 1.61 9.37 7.43
N LEU A 38 0.38 9.84 7.26
CA LEU A 38 -0.13 10.29 5.97
C LEU A 38 -0.04 11.81 5.91
N TRP A 39 0.47 12.32 4.81
CA TRP A 39 0.41 13.74 4.56
C TRP A 39 -1.00 14.14 4.16
N GLN A 40 -1.35 15.37 4.40
CA GLN A 40 -2.66 15.95 4.09
C GLN A 40 -3.12 15.61 2.68
N GLY A 41 -4.19 14.83 2.56
CA GLY A 41 -4.82 14.46 1.30
C GLY A 41 -4.26 13.22 0.60
N GLU A 42 -3.19 12.60 1.08
CA GLU A 42 -2.66 11.35 0.49
C GLU A 42 -3.72 10.24 0.49
N GLU A 43 -4.61 10.22 1.49
CA GLU A 43 -5.67 9.24 1.63
C GLU A 43 -6.75 9.30 0.53
N PHE A 44 -6.75 10.35 -0.29
CA PHE A 44 -7.60 10.47 -1.49
C PHE A 44 -6.83 10.90 -2.74
N ALA A 45 -5.52 10.63 -2.74
CA ALA A 45 -4.62 10.92 -3.86
C ALA A 45 -4.59 12.41 -4.23
N GLU A 46 -4.42 13.28 -3.22
CA GLU A 46 -4.11 14.71 -3.43
C GLU A 46 -2.83 14.85 -4.23
N ASN A 47 -2.82 15.73 -5.21
CA ASN A 47 -1.75 15.87 -6.17
C ASN A 47 -1.23 17.29 -6.34
N TYR A 48 -1.35 18.13 -5.31
CA TYR A 48 -0.75 19.45 -5.34
C TYR A 48 0.75 19.38 -5.63
N PHE A 49 1.14 20.10 -6.65
CA PHE A 49 2.54 20.30 -6.96
C PHE A 49 3.21 21.14 -5.89
N LEU A 50 4.35 20.66 -5.39
CA LEU A 50 5.23 21.41 -4.48
C LEU A 50 6.44 21.85 -5.25
N PRO A 51 6.81 23.16 -5.25
CA PRO A 51 8.08 23.57 -5.83
C PRO A 51 9.25 22.93 -5.08
N ASP A 52 10.27 22.51 -5.82
CA ASP A 52 11.43 21.81 -5.27
C ASP A 52 12.26 22.69 -4.33
N PHE A 53 12.18 24.01 -4.48
CA PHE A 53 12.96 24.98 -3.71
C PHE A 53 12.20 26.31 -3.50
N GLY A 54 12.75 27.16 -2.63
CA GLY A 54 12.23 28.51 -2.37
C GLY A 54 11.12 28.56 -1.31
N MET A 55 10.73 29.81 -0.99
CA MET A 55 9.73 30.09 0.07
C MET A 55 8.32 29.56 -0.28
N GLY A 56 7.99 29.45 -1.55
CA GLY A 56 6.70 28.89 -1.99
C GLY A 56 6.45 27.47 -1.49
N ARG A 57 7.51 26.71 -1.24
CA ARG A 57 7.42 25.36 -0.67
C ARG A 57 6.86 25.35 0.75
N VAL A 58 7.14 26.39 1.54
CA VAL A 58 6.79 26.46 2.97
C VAL A 58 5.56 27.34 3.20
N SER A 59 5.45 28.45 2.48
CA SER A 59 4.45 29.50 2.76
C SER A 59 3.22 29.44 1.87
N LEU A 60 3.17 28.54 0.87
CA LEU A 60 2.03 28.42 -0.01
C LEU A 60 0.82 27.88 0.75
N LEU A 61 -0.30 28.60 0.70
CA LEU A 61 -1.57 28.11 1.22
C LEU A 61 -2.07 26.94 0.36
N ARG A 62 -2.32 25.82 1.00
CA ARG A 62 -2.83 24.58 0.34
C ARG A 62 -4.12 24.15 1.01
N PRO A 63 -5.25 24.64 0.56
CA PRO A 63 -6.54 24.17 1.06
C PRO A 63 -6.74 22.71 0.69
N MET A 64 -7.28 21.91 1.62
CA MET A 64 -7.61 20.53 1.35
C MET A 64 -8.71 20.41 0.29
N ARG A 65 -8.47 19.65 -0.74
CA ARG A 65 -9.39 19.42 -1.85
C ARG A 65 -10.40 18.32 -1.48
N TRP A 66 -11.39 18.66 -0.65
CA TRP A 66 -12.40 17.70 -0.21
C TRP A 66 -13.25 17.10 -1.32
N ASP A 67 -13.35 17.76 -2.47
CA ASP A 67 -13.98 17.22 -3.67
C ASP A 67 -13.28 15.91 -4.15
N PHE A 68 -11.98 15.81 -3.98
CA PHE A 68 -11.19 14.62 -4.32
C PHE A 68 -11.53 13.38 -3.46
N PHE A 69 -12.00 13.59 -2.26
CA PHE A 69 -12.44 12.50 -1.40
C PHE A 69 -13.65 11.75 -1.99
N TYR A 70 -14.48 12.42 -2.77
CA TYR A 70 -15.74 11.89 -3.30
C TYR A 70 -15.68 11.53 -4.79
N ASP A 71 -14.65 11.90 -5.50
CA ASP A 71 -14.54 11.66 -6.94
C ASP A 71 -14.15 10.21 -7.27
N GLU A 72 -14.16 9.87 -8.54
CA GLU A 72 -13.83 8.54 -9.05
C GLU A 72 -12.38 8.12 -8.76
N SER A 73 -11.49 9.08 -8.62
CA SER A 73 -10.09 8.84 -8.33
C SER A 73 -9.81 8.64 -6.84
N GLY A 74 -10.41 9.46 -5.98
CA GLY A 74 -10.17 9.40 -4.54
C GLY A 74 -10.87 8.24 -3.84
N ARG A 75 -12.12 7.94 -4.19
CA ARG A 75 -12.91 6.88 -3.53
C ARG A 75 -12.19 5.53 -3.40
N PRO A 76 -11.52 4.99 -4.44
CA PRO A 76 -10.80 3.72 -4.32
C PRO A 76 -9.64 3.80 -3.33
N ILE A 77 -8.92 4.93 -3.30
CA ILE A 77 -7.80 5.14 -2.37
C ILE A 77 -8.31 5.27 -0.93
N VAL A 78 -9.36 6.06 -0.72
CA VAL A 78 -10.04 6.15 0.60
C VAL A 78 -10.49 4.78 1.09
N SER A 79 -11.07 3.97 0.21
CA SER A 79 -11.53 2.61 0.54
C SER A 79 -10.37 1.70 0.93
N LEU A 80 -9.25 1.77 0.19
CA LEU A 80 -8.02 1.03 0.49
C LEU A 80 -7.46 1.45 1.86
N VAL A 81 -7.27 2.75 2.09
CA VAL A 81 -6.74 3.28 3.35
C VAL A 81 -7.62 2.86 4.53
N ARG A 82 -8.95 3.00 4.42
CA ARG A 82 -9.88 2.55 5.46
C ARG A 82 -9.75 1.06 5.77
N ARG A 83 -9.58 0.22 4.75
CA ARG A 83 -9.39 -1.22 4.92
C ARG A 83 -8.07 -1.52 5.62
N LEU A 84 -6.97 -0.92 5.18
CA LEU A 84 -5.65 -1.07 5.78
C LEU A 84 -5.63 -0.62 7.25
N LEU A 85 -6.25 0.51 7.57
CA LEU A 85 -6.37 0.99 8.94
C LEU A 85 -7.22 0.07 9.82
N ARG A 86 -8.27 -0.54 9.26
CA ARG A 86 -9.08 -1.56 9.96
C ARG A 86 -8.24 -2.79 10.29
N ILE A 87 -7.51 -3.34 9.31
CA ILE A 87 -6.61 -4.49 9.50
C ILE A 87 -5.60 -4.15 10.60
N ARG A 88 -4.93 -3.01 10.48
CA ARG A 88 -3.93 -2.56 11.44
C ARG A 88 -4.51 -2.42 12.86
N ARG A 89 -5.75 -1.94 12.99
CA ARG A 89 -6.43 -1.81 14.29
C ARG A 89 -6.82 -3.17 14.89
N GLN A 90 -7.24 -4.11 14.07
CA GLN A 90 -7.71 -5.43 14.50
C GLN A 90 -6.57 -6.42 14.77
N ARG A 91 -5.38 -6.19 14.21
CA ARG A 91 -4.23 -7.09 14.27
C ARG A 91 -3.08 -6.46 15.05
N ASP A 92 -3.00 -6.77 16.34
CA ASP A 92 -1.99 -6.17 17.24
C ASP A 92 -0.56 -6.45 16.79
N HIS A 93 -0.28 -7.64 16.28
CA HIS A 93 1.04 -7.98 15.77
C HIS A 93 1.49 -7.11 14.58
N ILE A 94 0.57 -6.49 13.83
CA ILE A 94 0.93 -5.51 12.80
C ILE A 94 1.47 -4.23 13.43
N ARG A 95 0.91 -3.80 14.57
CA ARG A 95 1.33 -2.58 15.26
C ARG A 95 2.57 -2.79 16.11
N GLN A 96 2.55 -3.84 16.94
CA GLN A 96 3.50 -4.05 18.03
C GLN A 96 4.50 -5.17 17.75
N GLY A 97 4.14 -6.11 16.87
CA GLY A 97 4.95 -7.30 16.59
C GLY A 97 6.29 -6.99 15.91
N THR A 98 7.06 -8.02 15.76
CA THR A 98 8.31 -8.02 15.02
C THR A 98 8.05 -7.94 13.51
N TYR A 99 9.01 -7.50 12.76
CA TYR A 99 8.97 -7.58 11.30
C TYR A 99 10.07 -8.50 10.79
N PHE A 100 9.83 -9.10 9.66
CA PHE A 100 10.84 -9.78 8.88
C PHE A 100 10.73 -9.36 7.43
N PHE A 101 11.82 -8.89 6.86
CA PHE A 101 11.90 -8.43 5.49
C PHE A 101 12.56 -9.51 4.63
N PHE A 102 11.85 -9.98 3.60
CA PHE A 102 12.38 -10.97 2.67
C PHE A 102 13.21 -10.27 1.60
N ASN A 103 14.46 -10.01 1.93
CA ASN A 103 15.41 -9.32 1.05
C ASN A 103 15.87 -10.23 -0.08
N ASP A 104 15.11 -10.27 -1.14
CA ASP A 104 15.41 -10.98 -2.37
C ASP A 104 15.67 -9.96 -3.48
N TRP A 105 16.95 -9.80 -3.84
CA TRP A 105 17.39 -8.79 -4.81
C TRP A 105 16.73 -8.97 -6.17
N ASP A 106 16.73 -10.20 -6.70
CA ASP A 106 16.20 -10.50 -8.03
C ASP A 106 14.69 -10.21 -8.07
N ARG A 107 13.97 -10.61 -7.03
CA ARG A 107 12.54 -10.39 -6.91
C ARG A 107 12.19 -8.93 -6.86
N TYR A 108 12.94 -8.14 -6.10
CA TYR A 108 12.70 -6.70 -6.00
C TYR A 108 13.17 -5.96 -7.26
N GLN A 109 14.41 -6.15 -7.69
CA GLN A 109 14.99 -5.41 -8.81
C GLN A 109 14.40 -5.78 -10.17
N GLN A 110 14.19 -7.08 -10.42
CA GLN A 110 13.68 -7.52 -11.71
C GLN A 110 12.17 -7.45 -11.83
N PHE A 111 11.45 -7.72 -10.74
CA PHE A 111 9.99 -7.86 -10.77
C PHE A 111 9.24 -6.78 -10.00
N GLY A 112 9.92 -5.94 -9.25
CA GLY A 112 9.27 -4.91 -8.41
C GLY A 112 8.46 -5.49 -7.25
N ILE A 113 8.74 -6.73 -6.82
CA ILE A 113 8.00 -7.41 -5.76
C ILE A 113 8.71 -7.22 -4.42
N LEU A 114 7.98 -6.70 -3.45
CA LEU A 114 8.42 -6.57 -2.07
C LEU A 114 7.60 -7.46 -1.15
N LEU A 115 8.28 -8.31 -0.38
CA LEU A 115 7.67 -9.19 0.60
C LEU A 115 8.20 -8.87 2.00
N PHE A 116 7.31 -8.72 2.96
CA PHE A 116 7.67 -8.63 4.36
C PHE A 116 6.59 -9.24 5.25
N ALA A 117 6.95 -9.64 6.46
CA ALA A 117 6.03 -10.21 7.42
C ALA A 117 5.96 -9.38 8.71
N ARG A 118 4.79 -9.44 9.34
CA ARG A 118 4.54 -8.97 10.70
C ARG A 118 4.12 -10.15 11.56
N HIS A 119 4.77 -10.32 12.71
CA HIS A 119 4.47 -11.45 13.59
C HIS A 119 4.80 -11.15 15.05
N ASP A 120 4.21 -11.91 15.96
CA ASP A 120 4.47 -11.86 17.41
C ASP A 120 4.75 -13.26 18.03
N GLY A 121 5.12 -14.20 17.20
CA GLY A 121 5.32 -15.60 17.59
C GLY A 121 4.07 -16.46 17.39
N ALA A 122 2.90 -16.03 17.81
CA ALA A 122 1.64 -16.74 17.60
C ALA A 122 1.01 -16.38 16.24
N GLN A 123 0.85 -15.10 15.99
CA GLN A 123 0.24 -14.55 14.80
C GLN A 123 1.27 -14.23 13.72
N TYR A 124 0.86 -14.36 12.47
CA TYR A 124 1.73 -14.08 11.32
C TYR A 124 0.90 -13.48 10.19
N THR A 125 1.37 -12.37 9.64
CA THR A 125 0.83 -11.75 8.43
C THR A 125 1.93 -11.55 7.42
N LEU A 126 1.74 -12.07 6.20
CA LEU A 126 2.56 -11.78 5.04
C LEU A 126 1.96 -10.61 4.28
N ILE A 127 2.79 -9.62 3.99
CA ILE A 127 2.47 -8.50 3.11
C ILE A 127 3.31 -8.66 1.85
N ALA A 128 2.65 -8.67 0.70
CA ALA A 128 3.27 -8.79 -0.59
C ALA A 128 2.79 -7.64 -1.48
N THR A 129 3.70 -6.85 -2.03
CA THR A 129 3.40 -5.72 -2.90
C THR A 129 4.13 -5.82 -4.22
N ASN A 130 3.48 -5.31 -5.26
CA ASN A 130 4.01 -5.27 -6.63
C ASN A 130 4.02 -3.80 -7.10
N PHE A 131 5.21 -3.28 -7.38
CA PHE A 131 5.43 -1.94 -7.91
C PHE A 131 5.59 -1.92 -9.43
N GLY A 132 5.56 -3.10 -10.05
CA GLY A 132 5.72 -3.27 -11.50
C GLY A 132 4.42 -3.16 -12.28
N ASP A 133 4.55 -2.98 -13.60
CA ASP A 133 3.43 -2.76 -14.53
C ASP A 133 2.68 -4.05 -14.93
N THR A 134 3.12 -5.21 -14.47
CA THR A 134 2.53 -6.51 -14.82
C THR A 134 2.23 -7.33 -13.57
N ASP A 135 1.15 -8.10 -13.62
CA ASP A 135 0.85 -9.10 -12.60
C ASP A 135 2.00 -10.11 -12.49
N ARG A 136 2.28 -10.55 -11.28
CA ARG A 136 3.37 -11.49 -11.00
C ARG A 136 2.91 -12.62 -10.13
N THR A 137 3.34 -13.84 -10.49
CA THR A 137 3.22 -15.03 -9.65
C THR A 137 4.61 -15.34 -9.10
N VAL A 138 4.77 -15.35 -7.78
CA VAL A 138 6.06 -15.57 -7.11
C VAL A 138 5.99 -16.70 -6.11
N PRO A 139 7.06 -17.51 -5.98
CA PRO A 139 7.13 -18.56 -4.98
C PRO A 139 7.36 -17.97 -3.58
N PHE A 140 6.72 -18.57 -2.59
CA PHE A 140 6.93 -18.25 -1.18
C PHE A 140 6.83 -19.50 -0.31
N TRP A 141 7.55 -19.50 0.80
CA TRP A 141 7.57 -20.58 1.79
C TRP A 141 7.08 -20.02 3.13
N PHE A 142 5.83 -20.33 3.46
CA PHE A 142 5.28 -19.88 4.73
C PHE A 142 5.97 -20.59 5.90
N PRO A 143 6.37 -19.86 6.96
CA PRO A 143 7.03 -20.48 8.11
C PRO A 143 6.10 -21.33 8.96
N LYS A 144 4.78 -21.10 8.85
CA LYS A 144 3.75 -21.81 9.63
C LYS A 144 2.72 -22.42 8.70
N ALA A 145 2.33 -23.65 9.00
CA ALA A 145 1.18 -24.30 8.36
C ALA A 145 -0.12 -23.67 8.87
N GLY A 146 -1.14 -23.65 8.03
CA GLY A 146 -2.48 -23.18 8.41
C GLY A 146 -3.27 -22.58 7.27
N ASN A 147 -4.35 -21.92 7.62
CA ASN A 147 -5.14 -21.14 6.68
C ASN A 147 -4.73 -19.67 6.78
N TYR A 148 -4.61 -19.03 5.64
CA TYR A 148 -4.27 -17.61 5.56
C TYR A 148 -5.40 -16.85 4.88
N VAL A 149 -6.03 -15.94 5.63
CA VAL A 149 -7.10 -15.09 5.12
C VAL A 149 -6.49 -13.91 4.37
N GLU A 150 -6.99 -13.65 3.17
CA GLU A 150 -6.63 -12.45 2.40
C GLU A 150 -7.50 -11.26 2.86
N GLU A 151 -6.88 -10.29 3.49
CA GLU A 151 -7.55 -9.20 4.22
C GLU A 151 -8.04 -8.06 3.31
N LEU A 152 -7.53 -7.94 2.07
CA LEU A 152 -7.86 -6.84 1.18
C LEU A 152 -9.04 -7.13 0.25
N HIS A 153 -9.21 -8.38 -0.21
CA HIS A 153 -10.20 -8.74 -1.23
C HIS A 153 -11.17 -9.83 -0.80
N GLY A 154 -10.89 -10.50 0.32
CA GLY A 154 -11.77 -11.47 0.95
C GLY A 154 -11.58 -12.92 0.49
N VAL A 155 -12.51 -13.76 0.90
CA VAL A 155 -12.40 -15.22 0.97
C VAL A 155 -12.01 -15.94 -0.31
N ALA A 156 -12.26 -15.37 -1.48
CA ALA A 156 -11.91 -16.00 -2.76
C ALA A 156 -10.39 -16.12 -2.98
N LEU A 157 -9.61 -15.34 -2.24
CA LEU A 157 -8.14 -15.27 -2.33
C LEU A 157 -7.45 -15.82 -1.08
N ASP A 158 -8.20 -16.44 -0.19
CA ASP A 158 -7.66 -17.13 0.97
C ASP A 158 -6.82 -18.33 0.54
N LEU A 159 -5.71 -18.53 1.25
CA LEU A 159 -4.87 -19.71 1.07
C LEU A 159 -5.27 -20.75 2.12
N LYS A 160 -5.75 -21.89 1.69
CA LYS A 160 -6.21 -22.97 2.58
C LYS A 160 -5.20 -24.10 2.65
N ASN A 161 -5.06 -24.67 3.86
CA ASN A 161 -4.19 -25.83 4.12
C ASN A 161 -2.74 -25.59 3.63
N VAL A 162 -2.23 -24.36 3.84
CA VAL A 162 -0.86 -24.02 3.48
C VAL A 162 0.10 -24.87 4.30
N PRO A 163 1.01 -25.62 3.67
CA PRO A 163 2.01 -26.38 4.39
C PRO A 163 3.15 -25.48 4.89
N ALA A 164 3.71 -25.80 6.07
CA ALA A 164 4.90 -25.09 6.55
C ALA A 164 6.12 -25.43 5.69
N LEU A 165 6.91 -24.41 5.37
CA LEU A 165 8.22 -24.55 4.68
C LEU A 165 8.17 -25.27 3.33
N GLN A 166 6.99 -25.31 2.70
CA GLN A 166 6.84 -25.78 1.33
C GLN A 166 6.48 -24.63 0.40
N GLN A 167 6.79 -24.79 -0.87
CA GLN A 167 6.55 -23.76 -1.87
C GLN A 167 5.05 -23.58 -2.15
N VAL A 168 4.61 -22.33 -2.06
CA VAL A 168 3.29 -21.87 -2.48
C VAL A 168 3.48 -20.74 -3.48
N TRP A 169 2.68 -20.72 -4.54
CA TRP A 169 2.70 -19.65 -5.53
C TRP A 169 1.70 -18.56 -5.17
N LEU A 170 2.16 -17.31 -5.16
CA LEU A 170 1.39 -16.13 -4.79
C LEU A 170 1.18 -15.23 -6.00
N ASP A 171 -0.07 -14.94 -6.33
CA ASP A 171 -0.43 -14.01 -7.38
C ASP A 171 -0.58 -12.60 -6.81
N ILE A 172 0.27 -11.68 -7.28
CA ILE A 172 0.34 -10.31 -6.81
C ILE A 172 0.07 -9.37 -7.99
N PRO A 173 -1.08 -8.69 -7.99
CA PRO A 173 -1.45 -7.83 -9.10
C PRO A 173 -0.53 -6.62 -9.24
N SER A 174 -0.42 -6.13 -10.48
CA SER A 174 0.34 -4.93 -10.84
C SER A 174 -0.10 -3.72 -10.01
N HIS A 175 0.87 -2.92 -9.56
CA HIS A 175 0.68 -1.71 -8.75
C HIS A 175 -0.27 -1.88 -7.56
N TYR A 176 -0.22 -3.06 -6.94
CA TYR A 176 -1.07 -3.40 -5.82
C TYR A 176 -0.36 -4.33 -4.82
N GLY A 177 -1.13 -4.97 -3.95
CA GLY A 177 -0.59 -5.93 -2.99
C GLY A 177 -1.63 -6.88 -2.43
N ARG A 178 -1.15 -7.80 -1.61
CA ARG A 178 -1.91 -8.79 -0.86
C ARG A 178 -1.49 -8.77 0.60
N VAL A 179 -2.43 -9.06 1.48
CA VAL A 179 -2.18 -9.15 2.93
C VAL A 179 -2.81 -10.45 3.42
N TRP A 180 -1.98 -11.46 3.70
CA TRP A 180 -2.42 -12.77 4.17
C TRP A 180 -2.11 -12.96 5.64
N THR A 181 -3.14 -13.15 6.44
CA THR A 181 -3.03 -13.36 7.89
C THR A 181 -3.37 -14.80 8.26
N LEU A 182 -2.51 -15.45 9.03
CA LEU A 182 -2.71 -16.78 9.61
C LEU A 182 -3.91 -16.78 10.57
N THR A 183 -4.82 -17.75 10.44
CA THR A 183 -6.01 -17.92 11.28
C THR A 183 -6.08 -19.31 11.90
#